data_359ded33c1f4b43e1b0ad84a0beb0145
#
_entry.id   359ded33c1f4b43e1b0ad84a0beb0145
#
_cell.length_a   1.000
_cell.length_b   1.000
_cell.length_c   1.000
_cell.angle_alpha   90.00
_cell.angle_beta   90.00
_cell.angle_gamma   90.00
#
_symmetry.space_group_name_H-M   'P 1'
#
loop_
_entity.id
_entity.type
_entity.pdbx_description
1 polymer ?
#
loop_
_entity_poly.entity_id
_entity_poly.type
_entity_poly.pdbx_seq_one_letter_code
_entity_poly.pdbx_strand_id
1 'polypeptide(L)'
;MKHQIIPMFSVPLYQTNIPSLDPIEASWIKNLNFPPQSVGLYEDENEEPINKGMKVLDQPQLKKLRQQITNAVDNFTQDVLDIEQKFELTTSWVNKYGKADLNHQHSHPNSMISGVYYIESDETSSPIIFNKPYFFTNLFHETIKPTFKNKNNNQY
;
A
#
# COMPACT_ATOMS: atom_id res chain seq x y z
N MET A 1 -26.71 30.18 -6.01
CA MET A 1 -26.76 29.52 -4.69
C MET A 1 -25.32 29.19 -4.29
N LYS A 2 -24.85 29.70 -3.15
CA LYS A 2 -23.54 29.34 -2.60
C LYS A 2 -23.71 28.05 -1.79
N HIS A 3 -22.92 27.04 -2.03
CA HIS A 3 -22.93 25.78 -1.28
C HIS A 3 -21.49 25.41 -0.89
N GLN A 4 -21.38 24.67 0.20
CA GLN A 4 -20.13 24.10 0.68
C GLN A 4 -20.30 22.58 0.80
N ILE A 5 -19.30 21.82 0.37
CA ILE A 5 -19.23 20.37 0.55
C ILE A 5 -18.24 20.11 1.66
N ILE A 6 -18.69 19.47 2.72
CA ILE A 6 -17.85 19.06 3.84
C ILE A 6 -17.78 17.54 3.80
N PRO A 7 -16.60 16.96 3.49
CA PRO A 7 -16.46 15.51 3.52
C PRO A 7 -16.47 15.03 4.98
N MET A 8 -17.48 14.24 5.33
CA MET A 8 -17.57 13.59 6.64
C MET A 8 -17.23 12.11 6.49
N PHE A 9 -16.44 11.58 7.42
CA PHE A 9 -16.04 10.16 7.46
C PHE A 9 -15.29 9.70 6.20
N SER A 10 -14.60 10.61 5.53
CA SER A 10 -13.73 10.23 4.40
C SER A 10 -12.52 9.43 4.89
N VAL A 11 -12.19 8.39 4.16
CA VAL A 11 -10.92 7.67 4.33
C VAL A 11 -9.93 8.26 3.33
N PRO A 12 -8.90 8.98 3.77
CA PRO A 12 -7.94 9.58 2.86
C PRO A 12 -7.04 8.51 2.22
N LEU A 13 -6.84 8.63 0.92
CA LEU A 13 -5.83 7.91 0.17
C LEU A 13 -4.74 8.89 -0.23
N TYR A 14 -3.53 8.67 0.25
CA TYR A 14 -2.36 9.45 -0.11
C TYR A 14 -1.56 8.75 -1.20
N GLN A 15 -1.29 9.45 -2.28
CA GLN A 15 -0.46 8.95 -3.37
C GLN A 15 0.67 9.93 -3.64
N THR A 16 1.89 9.43 -3.74
CA THR A 16 3.07 10.22 -4.03
C THR A 16 4.05 9.43 -4.88
N ASN A 17 4.96 10.13 -5.55
CA ASN A 17 6.06 9.51 -6.28
C ASN A 17 7.31 9.49 -5.40
N ILE A 18 7.86 8.32 -5.20
CA ILE A 18 9.16 8.11 -4.58
C ILE A 18 10.20 7.93 -5.69
N PRO A 19 11.40 8.50 -5.57
CA PRO A 19 12.47 8.29 -6.56
C PRO A 19 12.74 6.79 -6.78
N SER A 20 13.07 6.44 -8.01
CA SER A 20 13.42 5.06 -8.37
C SER A 20 14.53 4.51 -7.48
N LEU A 21 14.51 3.20 -7.30
CA LEU A 21 15.56 2.47 -6.59
C LEU A 21 16.93 2.77 -7.20
N ASP A 22 17.92 2.89 -6.35
CA ASP A 22 19.28 2.94 -6.83
C ASP A 22 19.77 1.55 -7.30
N PRO A 23 20.91 1.45 -8.00
CA PRO A 23 21.39 0.18 -8.53
C PRO A 23 21.64 -0.90 -7.47
N ILE A 24 22.01 -0.52 -6.24
CA ILE A 24 22.26 -1.46 -5.15
C ILE A 24 20.93 -2.01 -4.64
N GLU A 25 19.96 -1.13 -4.36
CA GLU A 25 18.59 -1.50 -3.94
C GLU A 25 17.92 -2.40 -4.98
N ALA A 26 17.96 -1.99 -6.25
CA ALA A 26 17.36 -2.74 -7.36
C ALA A 26 18.00 -4.11 -7.53
N SER A 27 19.33 -4.20 -7.47
CA SER A 27 20.07 -5.46 -7.59
C SER A 27 19.73 -6.39 -6.41
N TRP A 28 19.67 -5.86 -5.20
CA TRP A 28 19.36 -6.67 -4.02
C TRP A 28 17.95 -7.25 -4.12
N ILE A 29 16.94 -6.44 -4.43
CA ILE A 29 15.55 -6.90 -4.58
C ILE A 29 15.42 -7.94 -5.71
N LYS A 30 16.10 -7.73 -6.84
CA LYS A 30 16.06 -8.64 -7.98
C LYS A 30 16.61 -10.05 -7.66
N ASN A 31 17.53 -10.11 -6.70
CA ASN A 31 18.15 -11.37 -6.27
C ASN A 31 17.45 -12.04 -5.08
N LEU A 32 16.33 -11.49 -4.61
CA LEU A 32 15.53 -12.12 -3.57
C LEU A 32 15.00 -13.47 -4.05
N ASN A 33 15.02 -14.44 -3.14
CA ASN A 33 14.42 -15.75 -3.40
C ASN A 33 12.93 -15.71 -3.06
N PHE A 34 12.09 -16.01 -4.05
CA PHE A 34 10.66 -16.15 -3.88
C PHE A 34 10.29 -17.60 -4.01
N PRO A 35 9.87 -18.29 -2.91
CA PRO A 35 9.51 -19.70 -3.00
C PRO A 35 8.31 -19.91 -3.93
N PRO A 36 8.29 -20.97 -4.72
CA PRO A 36 7.26 -21.22 -5.74
C PRO A 36 5.83 -21.35 -5.21
N GLN A 37 5.67 -21.56 -3.92
CA GLN A 37 4.37 -21.82 -3.27
C GLN A 37 3.93 -20.72 -2.31
N SER A 38 4.77 -19.76 -2.03
CA SER A 38 4.38 -18.60 -1.24
C SER A 38 3.73 -17.58 -2.15
N VAL A 39 2.68 -16.96 -1.73
CA VAL A 39 1.93 -15.92 -2.43
C VAL A 39 2.83 -14.69 -2.71
N GLY A 40 3.99 -14.92 -3.32
CA GLY A 40 4.94 -13.91 -3.72
C GLY A 40 5.81 -13.32 -2.62
N LEU A 41 5.74 -13.78 -1.38
CA LEU A 41 6.61 -13.33 -0.30
C LEU A 41 8.02 -13.91 -0.46
N TYR A 42 9.05 -13.07 -0.41
CA TYR A 42 10.41 -13.58 -0.29
C TYR A 42 10.67 -14.15 1.10
N GLU A 43 11.61 -15.08 1.21
CA GLU A 43 12.05 -15.64 2.48
C GLU A 43 13.47 -15.20 2.81
N ASP A 44 13.69 -14.78 4.04
CA ASP A 44 15.01 -14.58 4.62
C ASP A 44 15.33 -15.73 5.57
N GLU A 45 16.32 -16.53 5.23
CA GLU A 45 16.72 -17.72 6.01
C GLU A 45 17.33 -17.35 7.37
N ASN A 46 17.74 -16.09 7.54
CA ASN A 46 18.35 -15.59 8.77
C ASN A 46 17.34 -15.02 9.77
N GLU A 47 16.07 -14.91 9.39
CA GLU A 47 15.02 -14.40 10.27
C GLU A 47 14.33 -15.54 11.04
N GLU A 48 13.87 -15.22 12.25
CA GLU A 48 13.00 -16.11 13.01
C GLU A 48 11.73 -16.45 12.22
N PRO A 49 11.21 -17.68 12.29
CA PRO A 49 10.11 -18.14 11.44
C PRO A 49 8.87 -17.23 11.45
N ILE A 50 8.57 -16.61 12.59
CA ILE A 50 7.40 -15.72 12.73
C ILE A 50 7.58 -14.36 12.02
N ASN A 51 8.84 -13.96 11.81
CA ASN A 51 9.18 -12.66 11.19
C ASN A 51 9.77 -12.81 9.79
N LYS A 52 9.88 -14.04 9.30
CA LYS A 52 10.54 -14.36 8.05
C LYS A 52 9.97 -13.54 6.89
N GLY A 53 10.82 -12.73 6.25
CA GLY A 53 10.42 -11.85 5.16
C GLY A 53 9.56 -10.65 5.54
N MET A 54 9.31 -10.39 6.83
CA MET A 54 8.42 -9.35 7.30
C MET A 54 9.13 -8.06 7.77
N LYS A 55 10.44 -7.94 7.53
CA LYS A 55 11.25 -6.75 7.88
C LYS A 55 12.20 -6.35 6.75
N VAL A 56 11.72 -6.41 5.53
CA VAL A 56 12.53 -6.15 4.34
C VAL A 56 13.16 -4.76 4.36
N LEU A 57 12.46 -3.75 4.83
CA LEU A 57 12.98 -2.38 4.90
C LEU A 57 14.01 -2.16 6.02
N ASP A 58 14.23 -3.14 6.91
CA ASP A 58 15.31 -3.10 7.90
C ASP A 58 16.65 -3.55 7.32
N GLN A 59 16.64 -4.11 6.12
CA GLN A 59 17.86 -4.55 5.44
C GLN A 59 18.76 -3.36 5.08
N PRO A 60 20.07 -3.44 5.37
CA PRO A 60 21.01 -2.34 5.14
C PRO A 60 21.01 -1.82 3.70
N GLN A 61 20.76 -2.70 2.72
CA GLN A 61 20.70 -2.38 1.31
C GLN A 61 19.53 -1.46 0.95
N LEU A 62 18.45 -1.48 1.74
CA LEU A 62 17.23 -0.70 1.50
C LEU A 62 17.11 0.53 2.41
N LYS A 63 18.20 0.94 3.04
CA LYS A 63 18.22 2.09 3.96
C LYS A 63 17.68 3.37 3.31
N LYS A 64 18.01 3.61 2.04
CA LYS A 64 17.56 4.80 1.31
C LYS A 64 16.07 4.71 1.00
N LEU A 65 15.59 3.58 0.48
CA LEU A 65 14.16 3.35 0.26
C LEU A 65 13.37 3.48 1.57
N ARG A 66 13.85 2.88 2.66
CA ARG A 66 13.23 3.04 3.98
C ARG A 66 13.08 4.50 4.36
N GLN A 67 14.13 5.31 4.19
CA GLN A 67 14.08 6.73 4.50
C GLN A 67 13.06 7.48 3.63
N GLN A 68 13.00 7.17 2.34
CA GLN A 68 12.04 7.78 1.42
C GLN A 68 10.60 7.44 1.77
N ILE A 69 10.33 6.18 2.13
CA ILE A 69 9.00 5.75 2.58
C ILE A 69 8.64 6.43 3.90
N THR A 70 9.57 6.50 4.86
CA THR A 70 9.35 7.19 6.13
C THR A 70 9.00 8.66 5.90
N ASN A 71 9.72 9.35 5.02
CA ASN A 71 9.42 10.74 4.68
C ASN A 71 8.02 10.88 4.05
N ALA A 72 7.62 9.94 3.18
CA ALA A 72 6.28 9.96 2.59
C ALA A 72 5.18 9.75 3.65
N VAL A 73 5.41 8.87 4.63
CA VAL A 73 4.52 8.68 5.78
C VAL A 73 4.44 9.94 6.64
N ASP A 74 5.59 10.56 6.97
CA ASP A 74 5.64 11.79 7.75
C ASP A 74 4.87 12.92 7.04
N ASN A 75 5.05 13.10 5.72
CA ASN A 75 4.29 14.09 4.96
C ASN A 75 2.79 13.80 5.00
N PHE A 76 2.39 12.54 4.82
CA PHE A 76 0.97 12.17 4.90
C PHE A 76 0.37 12.46 6.27
N THR A 77 1.07 12.10 7.33
CA THR A 77 0.56 12.28 8.69
C THR A 77 0.51 13.75 9.10
N GLN A 78 1.55 14.52 8.78
CA GLN A 78 1.64 15.92 9.15
C GLN A 78 0.78 16.83 8.26
N ASP A 79 0.90 16.68 6.92
CA ASP A 79 0.27 17.63 5.98
C ASP A 79 -1.20 17.30 5.70
N VAL A 80 -1.58 16.00 5.80
CA VAL A 80 -2.94 15.56 5.45
C VAL A 80 -3.77 15.22 6.67
N LEU A 81 -3.19 14.54 7.65
CA LEU A 81 -3.91 14.09 8.85
C LEU A 81 -3.76 15.05 10.04
N ASP A 82 -2.87 16.05 9.96
CA ASP A 82 -2.57 17.00 11.04
C ASP A 82 -2.15 16.27 12.35
N ILE A 83 -1.31 15.24 12.22
CA ILE A 83 -0.82 14.43 13.33
C ILE A 83 0.66 14.71 13.54
N GLU A 84 1.03 15.24 14.71
CA GLU A 84 2.42 15.55 15.06
C GLU A 84 3.26 14.32 15.44
N GLN A 85 2.61 13.24 15.91
CA GLN A 85 3.31 12.02 16.31
C GLN A 85 3.99 11.36 15.12
N LYS A 86 5.21 10.87 15.35
CA LYS A 86 5.92 10.06 14.37
C LYS A 86 5.46 8.63 14.43
N PHE A 87 5.39 8.03 13.24
CA PHE A 87 5.06 6.63 13.07
C PHE A 87 6.32 5.82 12.77
N GLU A 88 6.34 4.58 13.26
CA GLU A 88 7.41 3.63 12.98
C GLU A 88 6.95 2.60 11.96
N LEU A 89 7.86 2.23 11.06
CA LEU A 89 7.66 1.10 10.17
C LEU A 89 7.86 -0.19 10.97
N THR A 90 6.77 -0.88 11.26
CA THR A 90 6.77 -2.10 12.08
C THR A 90 6.94 -3.36 11.25
N THR A 91 6.35 -3.39 10.07
CA THR A 91 6.36 -4.54 9.17
C THR A 91 6.54 -4.08 7.73
N SER A 92 7.29 -4.83 6.97
CA SER A 92 7.49 -4.58 5.55
C SER A 92 7.90 -5.85 4.84
N TRP A 93 7.31 -6.13 3.69
CA TRP A 93 7.62 -7.31 2.89
C TRP A 93 7.60 -6.96 1.40
N VAL A 94 8.14 -7.85 0.58
CA VAL A 94 8.11 -7.75 -0.88
C VAL A 94 7.26 -8.88 -1.43
N ASN A 95 6.36 -8.54 -2.32
CA ASN A 95 5.58 -9.49 -3.09
C ASN A 95 6.03 -9.47 -4.55
N LYS A 96 6.07 -10.66 -5.15
CA LYS A 96 6.26 -10.83 -6.58
C LYS A 96 5.09 -11.61 -7.13
N TYR A 97 4.36 -11.00 -8.05
CA TYR A 97 3.20 -11.63 -8.69
C TYR A 97 3.51 -11.95 -10.14
N GLY A 98 3.11 -13.13 -10.57
CA GLY A 98 3.11 -13.56 -11.95
C GLY A 98 1.73 -13.39 -12.59
N LYS A 99 1.62 -13.83 -13.83
CA LYS A 99 0.33 -13.84 -14.55
C LYS A 99 -0.66 -14.77 -13.83
N ALA A 100 -1.85 -14.25 -13.54
CA ALA A 100 -2.95 -14.92 -12.84
C ALA A 100 -2.74 -15.14 -11.32
N ASP A 101 -1.68 -14.61 -10.72
CA ASP A 101 -1.57 -14.58 -9.26
C ASP A 101 -2.60 -13.60 -8.69
N LEU A 102 -3.20 -13.97 -7.59
CA LEU A 102 -4.25 -13.20 -6.92
C LEU A 102 -3.91 -12.99 -5.46
N ASN A 103 -3.96 -11.74 -5.02
CA ASN A 103 -3.96 -11.43 -3.61
C ASN A 103 -5.41 -11.31 -3.12
N HIS A 104 -5.77 -12.11 -2.12
CA HIS A 104 -7.11 -12.03 -1.54
C HIS A 104 -7.33 -10.72 -0.81
N GLN A 105 -8.57 -10.26 -0.80
CA GLN A 105 -8.95 -9.11 0.02
C GLN A 105 -8.61 -9.38 1.48
N HIS A 106 -7.87 -8.47 2.09
CA HIS A 106 -7.46 -8.55 3.49
C HIS A 106 -7.30 -7.15 4.08
N SER A 107 -7.15 -7.10 5.38
CA SER A 107 -6.82 -5.89 6.14
C SER A 107 -5.56 -6.12 6.95
N HIS A 108 -4.93 -5.03 7.38
CA HIS A 108 -3.76 -5.06 8.26
C HIS A 108 -4.18 -4.65 9.67
N PRO A 109 -4.62 -5.60 10.53
CA PRO A 109 -5.01 -5.28 11.90
C PRO A 109 -3.80 -4.71 12.66
N ASN A 110 -4.07 -3.77 13.56
CA ASN A 110 -3.06 -3.05 14.35
C ASN A 110 -2.11 -2.14 13.56
N SER A 111 -2.35 -1.91 12.26
CA SER A 111 -1.63 -0.90 11.49
C SER A 111 -2.45 0.39 11.45
N MET A 112 -1.83 1.49 11.85
CA MET A 112 -2.43 2.82 11.70
C MET A 112 -2.42 3.28 10.24
N ILE A 113 -1.35 2.97 9.53
CA ILE A 113 -1.15 3.29 8.13
C ILE A 113 -0.63 2.04 7.43
N SER A 114 -1.19 1.74 6.28
CA SER A 114 -0.68 0.71 5.36
C SER A 114 -0.35 1.36 4.03
N GLY A 115 0.77 0.97 3.43
CA GLY A 115 1.23 1.52 2.16
C GLY A 115 1.71 0.45 1.20
N VAL A 116 1.70 0.78 -0.08
CA VAL A 116 2.25 -0.05 -1.15
C VAL A 116 3.21 0.80 -1.96
N TYR A 117 4.40 0.29 -2.19
CA TYR A 117 5.38 0.85 -3.12
C TYR A 117 5.54 -0.11 -4.30
N TYR A 118 5.22 0.36 -5.50
CA TYR A 118 5.37 -0.41 -6.72
C TYR A 118 6.81 -0.29 -7.21
N ILE A 119 7.55 -1.39 -7.12
CA ILE A 119 8.94 -1.48 -7.57
C ILE A 119 8.99 -1.61 -9.08
N GLU A 120 8.11 -2.46 -9.62
CA GLU A 120 7.99 -2.74 -11.04
C GLU A 120 6.52 -3.00 -11.37
N SER A 121 6.01 -2.33 -12.37
CA SER A 121 4.65 -2.53 -12.90
C SER A 121 4.60 -2.08 -14.35
N ASP A 122 3.73 -2.68 -15.14
CA ASP A 122 3.47 -2.34 -16.53
C ASP A 122 1.95 -2.19 -16.80
N GLU A 123 1.60 -1.91 -18.05
CA GLU A 123 0.21 -1.73 -18.47
C GLU A 123 -0.66 -2.99 -18.32
N THR A 124 -0.03 -4.16 -18.14
CA THR A 124 -0.72 -5.45 -17.92
C THR A 124 -0.87 -5.81 -16.46
N SER A 125 -0.25 -5.04 -15.57
CA SER A 125 -0.28 -5.26 -14.13
C SER A 125 -1.66 -4.97 -13.57
N SER A 126 -2.14 -5.83 -12.67
CA SER A 126 -3.43 -5.63 -12.01
C SER A 126 -3.38 -4.43 -11.05
N PRO A 127 -4.42 -3.58 -11.03
CA PRO A 127 -4.48 -2.47 -10.10
C PRO A 127 -4.76 -2.95 -8.68
N ILE A 128 -4.36 -2.14 -7.69
CA ILE A 128 -4.87 -2.30 -6.33
C ILE A 128 -6.34 -1.90 -6.28
N ILE A 129 -7.15 -2.69 -5.56
CA ILE A 129 -8.58 -2.45 -5.41
C ILE A 129 -8.87 -2.17 -3.93
N PHE A 130 -9.43 -1.01 -3.66
CA PHE A 130 -9.90 -0.62 -2.34
C PHE A 130 -11.39 -0.89 -2.21
N ASN A 131 -11.76 -1.73 -1.26
CA ASN A 131 -13.17 -1.99 -0.98
C ASN A 131 -13.68 -1.07 0.13
N LYS A 132 -14.86 -0.52 -0.06
CA LYS A 132 -15.51 0.30 0.98
C LYS A 132 -15.72 -0.53 2.25
N PRO A 133 -15.49 0.04 3.44
CA PRO A 133 -15.90 -0.60 4.67
C PRO A 133 -17.39 -0.94 4.66
N TYR A 134 -17.75 -2.12 5.13
CA TYR A 134 -19.11 -2.69 5.00
C TYR A 134 -20.23 -1.80 5.55
N PHE A 135 -19.97 -1.01 6.57
CA PHE A 135 -20.97 -0.11 7.16
C PHE A 135 -21.33 1.10 6.29
N PHE A 136 -20.54 1.41 5.24
CA PHE A 136 -20.87 2.48 4.29
C PHE A 136 -21.60 1.97 3.03
N THR A 137 -21.76 0.66 2.85
CA THR A 137 -22.22 0.09 1.60
C THR A 137 -23.74 0.14 1.40
N ASN A 138 -24.53 0.37 2.46
CA ASN A 138 -25.97 0.08 2.40
C ASN A 138 -26.90 1.28 2.21
N LEU A 139 -26.38 2.51 2.10
CA LEU A 139 -27.32 3.66 2.11
C LEU A 139 -27.96 3.98 0.77
N PHE A 140 -27.35 3.62 -0.39
CA PHE A 140 -27.90 4.05 -1.69
C PHE A 140 -27.49 3.18 -2.88
N HIS A 141 -26.99 1.98 -2.68
CA HIS A 141 -26.33 1.21 -3.73
C HIS A 141 -27.27 0.77 -4.86
N GLU A 142 -28.54 0.53 -4.56
CA GLU A 142 -29.49 -0.02 -5.54
C GLU A 142 -30.41 1.03 -6.18
N THR A 143 -30.50 2.22 -5.60
CA THR A 143 -31.47 3.24 -6.04
C THR A 143 -30.87 4.35 -6.92
N ILE A 144 -29.56 4.51 -6.92
CA ILE A 144 -28.91 5.57 -7.70
C ILE A 144 -28.11 4.98 -8.85
N LYS A 145 -28.53 5.24 -10.07
CA LYS A 145 -27.74 4.92 -11.26
C LYS A 145 -26.52 5.86 -11.31
N PRO A 146 -25.29 5.33 -11.21
CA PRO A 146 -24.10 6.17 -11.27
C PRO A 146 -23.98 6.86 -12.63
N THR A 147 -23.81 8.17 -12.63
CA THR A 147 -23.44 8.94 -13.82
C THR A 147 -21.95 8.78 -14.07
N PHE A 148 -21.47 9.18 -15.26
CA PHE A 148 -20.03 9.15 -15.58
C PHE A 148 -19.17 9.87 -14.53
N LYS A 149 -19.68 10.97 -13.95
CA LYS A 149 -18.98 11.71 -12.87
C LYS A 149 -18.92 10.94 -11.55
N ASN A 150 -19.86 10.03 -11.33
CA ASN A 150 -19.94 9.23 -10.10
C ASN A 150 -19.29 7.85 -10.24
N LYS A 151 -18.92 7.43 -11.46
CA LYS A 151 -18.22 6.15 -11.67
C LYS A 151 -16.90 6.06 -10.92
N ASN A 152 -16.18 7.18 -10.81
CA ASN A 152 -14.94 7.24 -10.06
C ASN A 152 -15.17 7.18 -8.54
N ASN A 153 -16.36 7.53 -8.05
CA ASN A 153 -16.70 7.47 -6.63
C ASN A 153 -17.23 6.11 -6.18
N ASN A 154 -17.55 5.19 -7.11
CA ASN A 154 -18.05 3.85 -6.81
C ASN A 154 -16.98 2.75 -6.92
N GLN A 155 -15.75 3.13 -7.26
CA GLN A 155 -14.60 2.20 -7.35
C GLN A 155 -13.66 2.28 -6.14
N TYR A 156 -14.14 2.80 -4.99
CA TYR A 156 -13.35 2.85 -3.75
C TYR A 156 -14.00 2.00 -2.67
#